data_f6a4a5ed3ce1598cd70a8d08967dfc45
#
_entry.id   f6a4a5ed3ce1598cd70a8d08967dfc45
#
_cell.length_a   1.000
_cell.length_b   1.000
_cell.length_c   1.000
_cell.angle_alpha   90.00
_cell.angle_beta   90.00
_cell.angle_gamma   90.00
#
_symmetry.space_group_name_H-M   'P 1'
#
loop_
_entity.id
_entity.type
_entity.pdbx_description
1 polymer ?
#
loop_
_entity_poly.entity_id
_entity_poly.type
_entity_poly.pdbx_seq_one_letter_code
_entity_poly.pdbx_strand_id
1 'polypeptide(L)'
;IVPISGWTAVTLDDFYKWPQSISAFRLLSREATKSILVPVRPNTQSGLGGGYMEGEHIMRHIHDGSVFNHNALLVSDPPKQRTVILMTNNKQGNLYELNAAIQAILDDKPYKQPKKPVAGLLQKQLDKVPAKKLLREYEKLKKQTSQEYDFDNESSLNEIGYAYLGKNRVDDAILIFEYNTKLFPTSGNVFDSLGEAYYKKGDTKKALLNYKRSLELDPGNTNAKTIIETLGK
;
A
#
# COMPACT_ATOMS: atom_id res chain seq x y z
N ILE A 1 24.57 -4.47 -7.32
CA ILE A 1 24.10 -3.32 -6.49
C ILE A 1 22.83 -3.83 -5.81
N VAL A 2 22.89 -4.04 -4.50
CA VAL A 2 21.69 -4.37 -3.71
C VAL A 2 20.91 -3.07 -3.55
N PRO A 3 19.64 -3.00 -4.00
CA PRO A 3 18.85 -1.80 -3.76
C PRO A 3 18.62 -1.66 -2.26
N ILE A 4 19.17 -0.61 -1.65
CA ILE A 4 18.92 -0.26 -0.27
C ILE A 4 17.64 0.58 -0.26
N SER A 5 16.53 -0.01 0.16
CA SER A 5 15.28 0.70 0.37
C SER A 5 14.71 0.35 1.76
N GLY A 6 14.21 1.35 2.47
CA GLY A 6 13.44 1.14 3.69
C GLY A 6 14.24 0.79 4.95
N TRP A 7 15.53 1.09 5.03
CA TRP A 7 16.40 0.70 6.15
C TRP A 7 16.84 1.87 7.05
N THR A 8 16.22 3.03 6.92
CA THR A 8 16.60 4.19 7.74
C THR A 8 15.69 4.28 8.95
N ALA A 9 16.27 4.20 10.15
CA ALA A 9 15.58 4.51 11.40
C ALA A 9 15.90 5.97 11.76
N VAL A 10 14.84 6.74 12.03
CA VAL A 10 14.95 8.16 12.40
C VAL A 10 14.10 8.45 13.63
N THR A 11 14.49 9.47 14.40
CA THR A 11 13.62 10.01 15.45
C THR A 11 12.45 10.78 14.83
N LEU A 12 11.37 10.99 15.57
CA LEU A 12 10.25 11.81 15.13
C LEU A 12 10.70 13.25 14.81
N ASP A 13 11.60 13.80 15.63
CA ASP A 13 12.16 15.15 15.44
C ASP A 13 12.97 15.28 14.15
N ASP A 14 13.82 14.30 13.84
CA ASP A 14 14.59 14.31 12.61
C ASP A 14 13.69 14.09 11.39
N PHE A 15 12.68 13.23 11.51
CA PHE A 15 11.71 13.01 10.45
C PHE A 15 10.86 14.26 10.19
N TYR A 16 10.56 15.06 11.23
CA TYR A 16 9.91 16.36 11.08
C TYR A 16 10.82 17.41 10.43
N LYS A 17 12.11 17.45 10.80
CA LYS A 17 13.10 18.40 10.23
C LYS A 17 13.41 18.13 8.76
N TRP A 18 13.29 16.88 8.32
CA TRP A 18 13.59 16.45 6.96
C TRP A 18 12.88 17.27 5.88
N PRO A 19 11.52 17.32 5.81
CA PRO A 19 10.81 18.07 4.77
C PRO A 19 11.07 19.57 4.84
N GLN A 20 11.28 20.11 6.04
CA GLN A 20 11.63 21.52 6.22
C GLN A 20 13.01 21.85 5.64
N SER A 21 13.98 20.96 5.84
CA SER A 21 15.33 21.12 5.31
C SER A 21 15.38 21.00 3.79
N ILE A 22 14.57 20.09 3.21
CA ILE A 22 14.38 19.96 1.75
C ILE A 22 13.71 21.23 1.20
N SER A 23 12.61 21.69 1.80
CA SER A 23 11.86 22.86 1.34
C SER A 23 12.65 24.17 1.45
N ALA A 24 13.56 24.24 2.40
CA ALA A 24 14.47 25.38 2.57
C ALA A 24 15.76 25.25 1.74
N PHE A 25 15.90 24.20 0.92
CA PHE A 25 17.08 23.91 0.10
C PHE A 25 18.40 23.86 0.91
N ARG A 26 18.32 23.36 2.15
CA ARG A 26 19.49 23.23 3.03
C ARG A 26 20.29 21.96 2.77
N LEU A 27 19.64 20.91 2.24
CA LEU A 27 20.27 19.60 1.96
C LEU A 27 20.72 19.49 0.51
N LEU A 28 19.98 20.09 -0.41
CA LEU A 28 20.22 20.04 -1.86
C LEU A 28 20.04 21.44 -2.44
N SER A 29 20.75 21.74 -3.53
CA SER A 29 20.49 22.94 -4.32
C SER A 29 19.08 22.88 -4.94
N ARG A 30 18.58 24.01 -5.41
CA ARG A 30 17.27 24.07 -6.12
C ARG A 30 17.26 23.19 -7.36
N GLU A 31 18.33 23.21 -8.15
CA GLU A 31 18.48 22.38 -9.35
C GLU A 31 18.46 20.88 -8.99
N ALA A 32 19.25 20.49 -7.98
CA ALA A 32 19.28 19.11 -7.50
C ALA A 32 17.91 18.67 -6.97
N THR A 33 17.21 19.55 -6.24
CA THR A 33 15.84 19.26 -5.77
C THR A 33 14.87 19.09 -6.92
N LYS A 34 14.93 19.94 -7.96
CA LYS A 34 14.13 19.77 -9.17
C LYS A 34 14.41 18.44 -9.88
N SER A 35 15.67 18.04 -9.95
CA SER A 35 16.05 16.79 -10.62
C SER A 35 15.51 15.55 -9.90
N ILE A 36 15.45 15.54 -8.57
CA ILE A 36 14.89 14.39 -7.81
C ILE A 36 13.36 14.31 -7.86
N LEU A 37 12.67 15.38 -8.30
CA LEU A 37 11.22 15.36 -8.53
C LEU A 37 10.84 14.66 -9.84
N VAL A 38 11.79 14.53 -10.76
CA VAL A 38 11.55 13.82 -12.02
C VAL A 38 11.69 12.31 -11.76
N PRO A 39 10.64 11.51 -12.01
CA PRO A 39 10.74 10.07 -11.92
C PRO A 39 11.80 9.52 -12.87
N VAL A 40 12.65 8.61 -12.40
CA VAL A 40 13.70 7.96 -13.23
C VAL A 40 13.10 7.12 -14.35
N ARG A 41 11.87 6.64 -14.15
CA ARG A 41 11.11 5.87 -15.15
C ARG A 41 9.64 6.32 -15.13
N PRO A 42 8.93 6.24 -16.27
CA PRO A 42 7.49 6.48 -16.29
C PRO A 42 6.76 5.61 -15.24
N ASN A 43 5.75 6.17 -14.60
CA ASN A 43 4.92 5.51 -13.58
C ASN A 43 5.66 5.06 -12.31
N THR A 44 6.84 5.62 -12.02
CA THR A 44 7.52 5.43 -10.73
C THR A 44 7.44 6.70 -9.89
N GLN A 45 7.56 6.55 -8.56
CA GLN A 45 7.64 7.71 -7.68
C GLN A 45 8.94 8.50 -7.91
N SER A 46 8.84 9.82 -7.75
CA SER A 46 10.02 10.69 -7.70
C SER A 46 10.77 10.52 -6.39
N GLY A 47 11.98 11.09 -6.29
CA GLY A 47 12.76 11.09 -5.06
C GLY A 47 12.12 11.86 -3.88
N LEU A 48 11.09 12.68 -4.13
CA LEU A 48 10.25 13.30 -3.10
C LEU A 48 8.88 12.59 -2.94
N GLY A 49 8.80 11.32 -3.32
CA GLY A 49 7.56 10.56 -3.26
C GLY A 49 6.48 11.17 -4.17
N GLY A 50 5.28 11.43 -3.63
CA GLY A 50 4.18 12.10 -4.34
C GLY A 50 4.24 13.63 -4.31
N GLY A 51 5.41 14.21 -4.03
CA GLY A 51 5.60 15.67 -3.97
C GLY A 51 5.66 16.36 -5.33
N TYR A 52 5.44 17.67 -5.33
CA TYR A 52 5.58 18.50 -6.53
C TYR A 52 6.07 19.91 -6.19
N MET A 53 6.60 20.60 -7.20
CA MET A 53 6.99 22.01 -7.13
C MET A 53 6.18 22.87 -8.07
N GLU A 54 5.99 24.14 -7.70
CA GLU A 54 5.52 25.20 -8.58
C GLU A 54 6.58 26.31 -8.61
N GLY A 55 7.13 26.58 -9.79
CA GLY A 55 8.27 27.47 -9.93
C GLY A 55 9.47 27.02 -9.09
N GLU A 56 9.83 27.82 -8.12
CA GLU A 56 10.98 27.58 -7.24
C GLU A 56 10.57 27.05 -5.84
N HIS A 57 9.28 26.73 -5.64
CA HIS A 57 8.77 26.34 -4.32
C HIS A 57 8.28 24.90 -4.31
N ILE A 58 8.65 24.14 -3.29
CA ILE A 58 8.06 22.84 -3.00
C ILE A 58 6.66 23.10 -2.44
N MET A 59 5.64 22.65 -3.16
CA MET A 59 4.24 22.79 -2.75
C MET A 59 3.80 21.61 -1.89
N ARG A 60 4.34 20.42 -2.15
CA ARG A 60 4.00 19.23 -1.42
C ARG A 60 5.16 18.24 -1.42
N HIS A 61 5.32 17.53 -0.30
CA HIS A 61 6.25 16.44 -0.14
C HIS A 61 5.55 15.28 0.58
N ILE A 62 5.53 14.11 -0.03
CA ILE A 62 4.90 12.92 0.55
C ILE A 62 5.91 11.79 0.52
N HIS A 63 6.07 11.12 1.66
CA HIS A 63 6.77 9.85 1.76
C HIS A 63 6.01 8.88 2.62
N ASP A 64 5.93 7.64 2.16
CA ASP A 64 5.41 6.52 2.93
C ASP A 64 6.44 5.40 2.99
N GLY A 65 6.26 4.52 3.95
CA GLY A 65 7.11 3.35 4.13
C GLY A 65 6.40 2.27 4.93
N SER A 66 6.69 1.02 4.58
CA SER A 66 6.17 -0.15 5.25
C SER A 66 7.27 -1.19 5.45
N VAL A 67 7.56 -1.54 6.70
CA VAL A 67 8.53 -2.57 7.08
C VAL A 67 7.94 -3.44 8.18
N PHE A 68 7.88 -4.76 7.97
CA PHE A 68 7.29 -5.71 8.92
C PHE A 68 5.91 -5.26 9.43
N ASN A 69 5.82 -4.86 10.70
CA ASN A 69 4.60 -4.38 11.35
C ASN A 69 4.56 -2.86 11.52
N HIS A 70 5.44 -2.11 10.85
CA HIS A 70 5.51 -0.66 10.97
C HIS A 70 5.14 -0.02 9.64
N ASN A 71 4.25 0.97 9.71
CA ASN A 71 3.95 1.86 8.59
C ASN A 71 4.21 3.29 9.02
N ALA A 72 4.69 4.09 8.09
CA ALA A 72 4.88 5.52 8.28
C ALA A 72 4.35 6.28 7.07
N LEU A 73 3.80 7.45 7.31
CA LEU A 73 3.40 8.41 6.29
C LEU A 73 3.82 9.81 6.75
N LEU A 74 4.52 10.52 5.88
CA LEU A 74 4.84 11.93 6.03
C LEU A 74 4.16 12.69 4.90
N VAL A 75 3.41 13.73 5.24
CA VAL A 75 2.82 14.68 4.30
C VAL A 75 3.18 16.08 4.75
N SER A 76 4.01 16.77 3.99
CA SER A 76 4.37 18.16 4.22
C SER A 76 3.74 19.05 3.15
N ASP A 77 3.15 20.15 3.58
CA ASP A 77 2.53 21.19 2.78
C ASP A 77 3.18 22.52 3.18
N PRO A 78 4.35 22.88 2.61
CA PRO A 78 5.10 24.08 2.98
C PRO A 78 4.30 25.39 2.85
N PRO A 79 3.47 25.61 1.82
CA PRO A 79 2.64 26.81 1.73
C PRO A 79 1.69 27.00 2.92
N LYS A 80 1.21 25.89 3.49
CA LYS A 80 0.36 25.91 4.68
C LYS A 80 1.16 25.85 5.99
N GLN A 81 2.48 25.79 5.91
CA GLN A 81 3.37 25.57 7.06
C GLN A 81 2.96 24.35 7.90
N ARG A 82 2.53 23.28 7.23
CA ARG A 82 1.94 22.10 7.84
C ARG A 82 2.70 20.85 7.48
N THR A 83 2.95 20.02 8.48
CA THR A 83 3.50 18.68 8.30
C THR A 83 2.69 17.71 9.16
N VAL A 84 2.18 16.64 8.53
CA VAL A 84 1.52 15.52 9.20
C VAL A 84 2.43 14.32 9.11
N ILE A 85 2.72 13.71 10.25
CA ILE A 85 3.50 12.48 10.37
C ILE A 85 2.64 11.46 11.09
N LEU A 86 2.40 10.33 10.45
CA LEU A 86 1.70 9.18 11.02
C LEU A 86 2.67 8.01 11.09
N MET A 87 2.80 7.40 12.25
CA MET A 87 3.65 6.23 12.48
C MET A 87 2.86 5.19 13.25
N THR A 88 2.91 3.94 12.79
CA THR A 88 2.23 2.83 13.47
C THR A 88 3.18 1.66 13.65
N ASN A 89 2.94 0.86 14.69
CA ASN A 89 3.64 -0.40 14.96
C ASN A 89 2.74 -1.62 14.70
N ASN A 90 1.69 -1.44 13.88
CA ASN A 90 0.71 -2.48 13.57
C ASN A 90 0.36 -2.37 12.11
N LYS A 91 0.88 -2.76 11.14
CA LYS A 91 0.53 -2.77 9.70
C LYS A 91 -0.83 -2.12 9.34
N GLN A 92 -1.08 -0.92 9.86
CA GLN A 92 -2.33 -0.21 9.60
C GLN A 92 -2.31 0.40 8.19
N GLY A 93 -3.15 -0.11 7.29
CA GLY A 93 -3.14 0.24 5.87
C GLY A 93 -3.87 1.54 5.50
N ASN A 94 -4.52 2.24 6.45
CA ASN A 94 -5.36 3.41 6.15
C ASN A 94 -4.73 4.77 6.53
N LEU A 95 -3.39 4.89 6.47
CA LEU A 95 -2.71 6.14 6.85
C LEU A 95 -3.06 7.32 5.92
N TYR A 96 -3.34 7.05 4.65
CA TYR A 96 -3.75 8.10 3.70
C TYR A 96 -5.14 8.63 4.02
N GLU A 97 -6.10 7.78 4.37
CA GLU A 97 -7.43 8.17 4.80
C GLU A 97 -7.40 8.96 6.11
N LEU A 98 -6.56 8.52 7.07
CA LEU A 98 -6.31 9.23 8.31
C LEU A 98 -5.72 10.62 8.04
N ASN A 99 -4.71 10.71 7.17
CA ASN A 99 -4.14 11.99 6.76
C ASN A 99 -5.19 12.88 6.09
N ALA A 100 -6.03 12.35 5.20
CA ALA A 100 -7.09 13.11 4.54
C ALA A 100 -8.08 13.70 5.55
N ALA A 101 -8.49 12.92 6.54
CA ALA A 101 -9.36 13.39 7.63
C ALA A 101 -8.67 14.48 8.47
N ILE A 102 -7.40 14.28 8.85
CA ILE A 102 -6.61 15.28 9.60
C ILE A 102 -6.49 16.57 8.80
N GLN A 103 -6.16 16.51 7.51
CA GLN A 103 -6.07 17.71 6.66
C GLN A 103 -7.40 18.46 6.57
N ALA A 104 -8.52 17.74 6.44
CA ALA A 104 -9.84 18.34 6.39
C ALA A 104 -10.22 19.02 7.72
N ILE A 105 -9.93 18.36 8.86
CA ILE A 105 -10.13 18.95 10.20
C ILE A 105 -9.30 20.24 10.35
N LEU A 106 -8.04 20.21 9.95
CA LEU A 106 -7.17 21.38 10.03
C LEU A 106 -7.54 22.51 9.06
N ASP A 107 -8.33 22.23 8.05
CA ASP A 107 -8.87 23.18 7.07
C ASP A 107 -10.33 23.56 7.38
N ASP A 108 -10.89 23.19 8.54
CA ASP A 108 -12.30 23.38 8.93
C ASP A 108 -13.29 22.86 7.89
N LYS A 109 -12.96 21.72 7.24
CA LYS A 109 -13.78 21.08 6.20
C LYS A 109 -14.46 19.83 6.72
N PRO A 110 -15.62 19.46 6.17
CA PRO A 110 -16.22 18.16 6.42
C PRO A 110 -15.26 17.03 6.06
N TYR A 111 -15.23 15.98 6.86
CA TYR A 111 -14.41 14.80 6.61
C TYR A 111 -15.20 13.51 6.78
N LYS A 112 -14.78 12.47 6.05
CA LYS A 112 -15.26 11.12 6.26
C LYS A 112 -14.41 10.49 7.38
N GLN A 113 -15.06 9.96 8.41
CA GLN A 113 -14.34 9.23 9.45
C GLN A 113 -13.67 7.99 8.86
N PRO A 114 -12.35 7.84 8.98
CA PRO A 114 -11.65 6.66 8.50
C PRO A 114 -12.10 5.41 9.24
N LYS A 115 -12.41 4.37 8.50
CA LYS A 115 -12.76 3.06 9.07
C LYS A 115 -11.50 2.28 9.43
N LYS A 116 -11.61 1.39 10.41
CA LYS A 116 -10.51 0.50 10.80
C LYS A 116 -10.33 -0.62 9.78
N PRO A 117 -9.09 -1.02 9.43
CA PRO A 117 -8.88 -2.19 8.59
C PRO A 117 -9.42 -3.45 9.27
N VAL A 118 -10.23 -4.24 8.57
CA VAL A 118 -10.80 -5.47 9.12
C VAL A 118 -9.76 -6.60 9.26
N ALA A 119 -8.65 -6.52 8.52
CA ALA A 119 -7.56 -7.49 8.58
C ALA A 119 -7.07 -7.74 10.02
N GLY A 120 -6.93 -6.70 10.84
CA GLY A 120 -6.47 -6.82 12.22
C GLY A 120 -7.36 -7.69 13.12
N LEU A 121 -8.68 -7.74 12.86
CA LEU A 121 -9.60 -8.64 13.59
C LEU A 121 -9.40 -10.10 13.18
N LEU A 122 -9.15 -10.34 11.90
CA LEU A 122 -9.09 -11.67 11.31
C LEU A 122 -7.72 -12.31 11.45
N GLN A 123 -6.65 -11.52 11.44
CA GLN A 123 -5.26 -12.01 11.59
C GLN A 123 -5.06 -12.84 12.87
N LYS A 124 -5.72 -12.46 13.96
CA LYS A 124 -5.66 -13.21 15.24
C LYS A 124 -6.18 -14.64 15.15
N GLN A 125 -6.92 -14.96 14.10
CA GLN A 125 -7.53 -16.27 13.89
C GLN A 125 -6.78 -17.14 12.88
N LEU A 126 -5.83 -16.58 12.12
CA LEU A 126 -5.16 -17.25 10.99
C LEU A 126 -4.51 -18.59 11.36
N ASP A 127 -3.92 -18.69 12.54
CA ASP A 127 -3.27 -19.92 12.99
C ASP A 127 -4.26 -21.03 13.33
N LYS A 128 -5.48 -20.65 13.68
CA LYS A 128 -6.48 -21.54 14.28
C LYS A 128 -7.56 -22.01 13.30
N VAL A 129 -7.74 -21.30 12.20
CA VAL A 129 -8.86 -21.56 11.30
C VAL A 129 -8.42 -21.67 9.83
N PRO A 130 -9.11 -22.52 9.01
CA PRO A 130 -8.95 -22.54 7.57
C PRO A 130 -9.61 -21.32 6.92
N ALA A 131 -9.14 -20.93 5.72
CA ALA A 131 -9.64 -19.79 4.97
C ALA A 131 -11.17 -19.80 4.77
N LYS A 132 -11.75 -20.96 4.51
CA LYS A 132 -13.22 -21.10 4.35
C LYS A 132 -14.00 -20.64 5.59
N LYS A 133 -13.49 -20.93 6.79
CA LYS A 133 -14.12 -20.48 8.04
C LYS A 133 -13.89 -18.98 8.24
N LEU A 134 -12.69 -18.49 7.92
CA LEU A 134 -12.33 -17.08 8.04
C LEU A 134 -13.19 -16.22 7.08
N LEU A 135 -13.46 -16.65 5.85
CA LEU A 135 -14.34 -15.94 4.92
C LEU A 135 -15.79 -15.89 5.43
N ARG A 136 -16.28 -16.92 6.10
CA ARG A 136 -17.59 -16.86 6.76
C ARG A 136 -17.63 -15.81 7.88
N GLU A 137 -16.55 -15.71 8.64
CA GLU A 137 -16.44 -14.70 9.69
C GLU A 137 -16.32 -13.29 9.09
N TYR A 138 -15.55 -13.12 8.00
CA TYR A 138 -15.49 -11.89 7.24
C TYR A 138 -16.88 -11.41 6.80
N GLU A 139 -17.68 -12.28 6.20
CA GLU A 139 -19.05 -11.94 5.77
C GLU A 139 -19.99 -11.59 6.94
N LYS A 140 -19.83 -12.27 8.06
CA LYS A 140 -20.58 -11.96 9.28
C LYS A 140 -20.18 -10.58 9.82
N LEU A 141 -18.89 -10.30 9.94
CA LEU A 141 -18.37 -9.01 10.38
C LEU A 141 -18.81 -7.88 9.43
N LYS A 142 -18.77 -8.11 8.11
CA LYS A 142 -19.25 -7.14 7.12
C LYS A 142 -20.69 -6.71 7.37
N LYS A 143 -21.57 -7.65 7.70
CA LYS A 143 -22.97 -7.35 8.02
C LYS A 143 -23.16 -6.62 9.35
N GLN A 144 -22.29 -6.86 10.33
CA GLN A 144 -22.46 -6.36 11.69
C GLN A 144 -21.68 -5.09 12.00
N THR A 145 -20.54 -4.88 11.34
CA THR A 145 -19.56 -3.85 11.73
C THR A 145 -19.09 -2.96 10.57
N SER A 146 -19.80 -2.94 9.44
CA SER A 146 -19.43 -2.15 8.24
C SER A 146 -19.38 -0.63 8.48
N GLN A 147 -19.95 -0.14 9.57
CA GLN A 147 -19.83 1.26 9.95
C GLN A 147 -18.47 1.58 10.60
N GLU A 148 -17.87 0.62 11.29
CA GLU A 148 -16.63 0.78 12.04
C GLU A 148 -15.41 0.28 11.26
N TYR A 149 -15.57 -0.80 10.48
CA TYR A 149 -14.50 -1.45 9.75
C TYR A 149 -14.67 -1.30 8.23
N ASP A 150 -13.52 -1.22 7.54
CA ASP A 150 -13.48 -1.09 6.09
C ASP A 150 -13.51 -2.46 5.41
N PHE A 151 -14.56 -2.68 4.64
CA PHE A 151 -14.78 -3.86 3.79
C PHE A 151 -14.79 -3.50 2.30
N ASP A 152 -14.61 -2.22 1.98
CA ASP A 152 -14.64 -1.68 0.63
C ASP A 152 -13.24 -1.52 0.05
N ASN A 153 -12.24 -2.07 0.74
CA ASN A 153 -10.83 -2.04 0.35
C ASN A 153 -10.28 -3.46 0.20
N GLU A 154 -9.64 -3.73 -0.92
CA GLU A 154 -9.03 -5.02 -1.26
C GLU A 154 -7.87 -5.41 -0.33
N SER A 155 -7.20 -4.42 0.27
CA SER A 155 -5.97 -4.60 1.03
C SER A 155 -6.12 -5.56 2.20
N SER A 156 -7.27 -5.52 2.91
CA SER A 156 -7.50 -6.37 4.07
C SER A 156 -7.47 -7.87 3.74
N LEU A 157 -8.15 -8.28 2.66
CA LEU A 157 -8.12 -9.67 2.21
C LEU A 157 -6.78 -10.02 1.57
N ASN A 158 -6.14 -9.05 0.91
CA ASN A 158 -4.82 -9.23 0.34
C ASN A 158 -3.77 -9.55 1.44
N GLU A 159 -3.76 -8.77 2.52
CA GLU A 159 -2.91 -9.03 3.70
C GLU A 159 -3.15 -10.42 4.30
N ILE A 160 -4.41 -10.83 4.42
CA ILE A 160 -4.78 -12.16 4.94
C ILE A 160 -4.29 -13.28 4.01
N GLY A 161 -4.44 -13.11 2.71
CA GLY A 161 -3.93 -14.05 1.70
C GLY A 161 -2.42 -14.23 1.82
N TYR A 162 -1.67 -13.13 1.89
CA TYR A 162 -0.22 -13.17 2.10
C TYR A 162 0.19 -13.74 3.46
N ALA A 163 -0.60 -13.51 4.51
CA ALA A 163 -0.33 -14.13 5.81
C ALA A 163 -0.46 -15.67 5.75
N TYR A 164 -1.42 -16.21 4.98
CA TYR A 164 -1.50 -17.64 4.70
C TYR A 164 -0.33 -18.13 3.83
N LEU A 165 0.06 -17.39 2.79
CA LEU A 165 1.24 -17.73 1.97
C LEU A 165 2.53 -17.78 2.77
N GLY A 166 2.74 -16.82 3.68
CA GLY A 166 3.89 -16.79 4.57
C GLY A 166 3.97 -17.98 5.52
N LYS A 167 2.82 -18.61 5.82
CA LYS A 167 2.69 -19.83 6.62
C LYS A 167 2.72 -21.12 5.77
N ASN A 168 3.03 -21.02 4.48
CA ASN A 168 2.99 -22.11 3.50
C ASN A 168 1.60 -22.77 3.34
N ARG A 169 0.52 -22.07 3.70
CA ARG A 169 -0.86 -22.51 3.54
C ARG A 169 -1.41 -22.01 2.20
N VAL A 170 -0.83 -22.52 1.11
CA VAL A 170 -1.06 -22.00 -0.24
C VAL A 170 -2.52 -22.14 -0.68
N ASP A 171 -3.18 -23.25 -0.37
CA ASP A 171 -4.59 -23.47 -0.75
C ASP A 171 -5.54 -22.53 -0.01
N ASP A 172 -5.27 -22.22 1.26
CA ASP A 172 -6.02 -21.22 2.00
C ASP A 172 -5.81 -19.81 1.42
N ALA A 173 -4.58 -19.47 1.04
CA ALA A 173 -4.28 -18.20 0.40
C ALA A 173 -5.04 -18.04 -0.93
N ILE A 174 -5.04 -19.07 -1.78
CA ILE A 174 -5.78 -19.09 -3.04
C ILE A 174 -7.27 -18.82 -2.78
N LEU A 175 -7.89 -19.47 -1.81
CA LEU A 175 -9.30 -19.22 -1.46
C LEU A 175 -9.58 -17.77 -1.08
N ILE A 176 -8.66 -17.14 -0.32
CA ILE A 176 -8.79 -15.73 0.06
C ILE A 176 -8.65 -14.83 -1.17
N PHE A 177 -7.62 -15.04 -1.99
CA PHE A 177 -7.40 -14.23 -3.19
C PHE A 177 -8.51 -14.42 -4.24
N GLU A 178 -9.00 -15.64 -4.46
CA GLU A 178 -10.16 -15.88 -5.33
C GLU A 178 -11.42 -15.13 -4.84
N TYR A 179 -11.59 -15.03 -3.53
CA TYR A 179 -12.68 -14.26 -2.97
C TYR A 179 -12.44 -12.75 -3.17
N ASN A 180 -11.21 -12.29 -3.02
CA ASN A 180 -10.84 -10.90 -3.22
C ASN A 180 -11.05 -10.48 -4.69
N THR A 181 -10.71 -11.32 -5.68
CA THR A 181 -10.96 -11.02 -7.10
C THR A 181 -12.46 -10.90 -7.43
N LYS A 182 -13.34 -11.60 -6.70
CA LYS A 182 -14.80 -11.48 -6.87
C LYS A 182 -15.34 -10.16 -6.31
N LEU A 183 -14.75 -9.65 -5.22
CA LEU A 183 -15.14 -8.38 -4.62
C LEU A 183 -14.58 -7.18 -5.40
N PHE A 184 -13.39 -7.31 -5.97
CA PHE A 184 -12.68 -6.23 -6.66
C PHE A 184 -12.24 -6.63 -8.09
N PRO A 185 -13.22 -6.93 -8.99
CA PRO A 185 -12.93 -7.52 -10.31
C PRO A 185 -12.23 -6.56 -11.29
N THR A 186 -12.09 -5.29 -10.93
CA THR A 186 -11.44 -4.26 -11.74
C THR A 186 -10.03 -3.90 -11.22
N SER A 187 -9.57 -4.49 -10.13
CA SER A 187 -8.24 -4.26 -9.58
C SER A 187 -7.22 -5.23 -10.18
N GLY A 188 -6.18 -4.72 -10.83
CA GLY A 188 -5.05 -5.54 -11.31
C GLY A 188 -4.28 -6.22 -10.18
N ASN A 189 -4.16 -5.55 -9.03
CA ASN A 189 -3.42 -6.05 -7.87
C ASN A 189 -4.00 -7.35 -7.28
N VAL A 190 -5.33 -7.50 -7.23
CA VAL A 190 -5.93 -8.74 -6.68
C VAL A 190 -5.69 -9.96 -7.59
N PHE A 191 -5.59 -9.73 -8.92
CA PHE A 191 -5.24 -10.78 -9.87
C PHE A 191 -3.74 -11.10 -9.84
N ASP A 192 -2.87 -10.12 -9.62
CA ASP A 192 -1.43 -10.34 -9.41
C ASP A 192 -1.20 -11.24 -8.20
N SER A 193 -1.81 -10.93 -7.06
CA SER A 193 -1.71 -11.72 -5.83
C SER A 193 -2.24 -13.15 -6.00
N LEU A 194 -3.34 -13.32 -6.73
CA LEU A 194 -3.87 -14.65 -7.04
C LEU A 194 -2.94 -15.42 -8.00
N GLY A 195 -2.35 -14.74 -8.97
CA GLY A 195 -1.33 -15.28 -9.87
C GLY A 195 -0.11 -15.80 -9.10
N GLU A 196 0.39 -15.02 -8.14
CA GLU A 196 1.51 -15.41 -7.27
C GLU A 196 1.17 -16.67 -6.43
N ALA A 197 -0.03 -16.74 -5.87
CA ALA A 197 -0.45 -17.89 -5.10
C ALA A 197 -0.53 -19.17 -5.95
N TYR A 198 -1.05 -19.09 -7.17
CA TYR A 198 -1.06 -20.21 -8.11
C TYR A 198 0.35 -20.58 -8.58
N TYR A 199 1.22 -19.60 -8.82
CA TYR A 199 2.62 -19.84 -9.15
C TYR A 199 3.32 -20.60 -8.03
N LYS A 200 3.13 -20.17 -6.78
CA LYS A 200 3.68 -20.85 -5.59
C LYS A 200 3.14 -22.27 -5.42
N LYS A 201 1.89 -22.52 -5.87
CA LYS A 201 1.30 -23.88 -5.89
C LYS A 201 1.86 -24.77 -6.99
N GLY A 202 2.54 -24.21 -8.00
CA GLY A 202 2.99 -24.93 -9.20
C GLY A 202 1.93 -25.01 -10.31
N ASP A 203 0.77 -24.36 -10.16
CA ASP A 203 -0.26 -24.29 -11.21
C ASP A 203 0.06 -23.14 -12.18
N THR A 204 1.06 -23.38 -13.04
CA THR A 204 1.55 -22.42 -14.02
C THR A 204 0.44 -21.90 -14.94
N LYS A 205 -0.51 -22.75 -15.31
CA LYS A 205 -1.61 -22.36 -16.21
C LYS A 205 -2.52 -21.29 -15.57
N LYS A 206 -2.91 -21.52 -14.32
CA LYS A 206 -3.73 -20.55 -13.59
C LYS A 206 -2.93 -19.30 -13.19
N ALA A 207 -1.66 -19.44 -12.86
CA ALA A 207 -0.77 -18.31 -12.62
C ALA A 207 -0.73 -17.38 -13.83
N LEU A 208 -0.43 -17.90 -15.02
CA LEU A 208 -0.40 -17.12 -16.27
C LEU A 208 -1.73 -16.44 -16.58
N LEU A 209 -2.85 -17.12 -16.35
CA LEU A 209 -4.18 -16.55 -16.58
C LEU A 209 -4.39 -15.30 -15.71
N ASN A 210 -4.05 -15.39 -14.43
CA ASN A 210 -4.24 -14.29 -13.49
C ASN A 210 -3.25 -13.15 -13.71
N TYR A 211 -1.98 -13.43 -13.99
CA TYR A 211 -1.01 -12.38 -14.34
C TYR A 211 -1.37 -11.65 -15.63
N LYS A 212 -1.89 -12.34 -16.65
CA LYS A 212 -2.41 -11.70 -17.87
C LYS A 212 -3.59 -10.77 -17.53
N ARG A 213 -4.51 -11.24 -16.69
CA ARG A 213 -5.64 -10.42 -16.26
C ARG A 213 -5.18 -9.22 -15.44
N SER A 214 -4.20 -9.37 -14.57
CA SER A 214 -3.57 -8.25 -13.85
C SER A 214 -3.01 -7.21 -14.81
N LEU A 215 -2.24 -7.64 -15.82
CA LEU A 215 -1.62 -6.74 -16.80
C LEU A 215 -2.64 -6.04 -17.71
N GLU A 216 -3.78 -6.69 -18.03
CA GLU A 216 -4.89 -6.06 -18.76
C GLU A 216 -5.52 -4.91 -17.95
N LEU A 217 -5.66 -5.09 -16.63
CA LEU A 217 -6.26 -4.10 -15.74
C LEU A 217 -5.27 -3.02 -15.30
N ASP A 218 -4.00 -3.38 -15.17
CA ASP A 218 -2.89 -2.48 -14.86
C ASP A 218 -1.71 -2.73 -15.83
N PRO A 219 -1.68 -2.04 -16.98
CA PRO A 219 -0.58 -2.15 -17.94
C PRO A 219 0.79 -1.75 -17.38
N GLY A 220 0.83 -1.07 -16.24
CA GLY A 220 2.06 -0.69 -15.52
C GLY A 220 2.63 -1.79 -14.65
N ASN A 221 1.95 -2.93 -14.45
CA ASN A 221 2.42 -4.02 -13.62
C ASN A 221 3.62 -4.76 -14.25
N THR A 222 4.83 -4.27 -13.95
CA THR A 222 6.09 -4.85 -14.43
C THR A 222 6.36 -6.24 -13.88
N ASN A 223 5.85 -6.56 -12.67
CA ASN A 223 5.97 -7.89 -12.06
C ASN A 223 5.22 -8.93 -12.90
N ALA A 224 3.93 -8.69 -13.17
CA ALA A 224 3.12 -9.57 -14.00
C ALA A 224 3.75 -9.77 -15.38
N LYS A 225 4.26 -8.70 -16.02
CA LYS A 225 4.95 -8.77 -17.30
C LYS A 225 6.16 -9.72 -17.25
N THR A 226 7.03 -9.54 -16.26
CA THR A 226 8.24 -10.35 -16.09
C THR A 226 7.89 -11.83 -15.89
N ILE A 227 6.89 -12.13 -15.06
CA ILE A 227 6.46 -13.51 -14.80
C ILE A 227 5.84 -14.14 -16.04
N ILE A 228 5.00 -13.42 -16.80
CA ILE A 228 4.43 -13.91 -18.06
C ILE A 228 5.53 -14.28 -19.06
N GLU A 229 6.54 -13.42 -19.24
CA GLU A 229 7.69 -13.67 -20.11
C GLU A 229 8.53 -14.88 -19.68
N THR A 230 8.61 -15.13 -18.37
CA THR A 230 9.36 -16.26 -17.80
C THR A 230 8.62 -17.58 -17.93
N LEU A 231 7.31 -17.58 -17.68
CA LEU A 231 6.47 -18.78 -17.70
C LEU A 231 5.95 -19.14 -19.11
N GLY A 232 5.99 -18.21 -20.05
CA GLY A 232 5.54 -18.40 -21.42
C GLY A 232 6.58 -19.02 -22.36
N LYS A 233 7.78 -19.31 -21.85
CA LYS A 233 8.86 -20.01 -22.55
C LYS A 233 8.76 -21.51 -22.31
#